data_c645f75594f7f4ccf2e6fa7076339a48
#
_entry.id   c645f75594f7f4ccf2e6fa7076339a48
#
_cell.length_a   1.000
_cell.length_b   1.000
_cell.length_c   1.000
_cell.angle_alpha   90.00
_cell.angle_beta   90.00
_cell.angle_gamma   90.00
#
_symmetry.space_group_name_H-M   'P 1'
#
loop_
_entity.id
_entity.type
_entity.pdbx_description
1 polymer ?
#
loop_
_entity_poly.entity_id
_entity_poly.type
_entity_poly.pdbx_seq_one_letter_code
_entity_poly.pdbx_strand_id
1 'polypeptide(L)'
;MAKKVFELMGGEQLFAEKVSGDCWKMPKFSINRQVSGKYYFTDKRIAFLASGLVGTESVSWEIEMKDIAQVKTCTTPPFFPFGILITMKNGDKYKLSILKRKKYFDWISENIA
;
A
#
# COMPACT_ATOMS: atom_id res chain seq x y z
N MET A 1 2.69 -8.37 22.95
CA MET A 1 3.01 -8.54 21.53
C MET A 1 3.46 -7.23 20.91
N ALA A 2 4.57 -7.24 20.24
CA ALA A 2 5.10 -6.01 19.66
C ALA A 2 4.29 -5.59 18.45
N LYS A 3 3.95 -4.31 18.36
CA LYS A 3 3.39 -3.75 17.14
C LYS A 3 4.45 -3.70 16.07
N LYS A 4 4.06 -3.93 14.83
CA LYS A 4 4.94 -3.65 13.71
C LYS A 4 5.15 -2.14 13.62
N VAL A 5 6.40 -1.76 13.40
CA VAL A 5 6.79 -0.36 13.29
C VAL A 5 7.54 -0.20 11.98
N PHE A 6 7.25 0.88 11.27
CA PHE A 6 7.98 1.19 10.04
C PHE A 6 9.28 1.90 10.41
N GLU A 7 10.39 1.40 9.85
CA GLU A 7 11.71 2.02 10.04
C GLU A 7 12.36 2.24 8.70
N LEU A 8 12.94 3.43 8.51
CA LEU A 8 13.69 3.74 7.30
C LEU A 8 15.00 2.96 7.29
N MET A 9 15.37 2.51 6.10
CA MET A 9 16.66 1.87 5.87
C MET A 9 17.68 2.90 5.40
N GLY A 10 18.97 2.58 5.55
CA GLY A 10 20.03 3.48 5.06
C GLY A 10 19.88 3.74 3.57
N GLY A 11 20.00 5.00 3.18
CA GLY A 11 19.88 5.39 1.78
C GLY A 11 18.46 5.54 1.27
N GLU A 12 17.47 5.28 2.11
CA GLU A 12 16.06 5.38 1.74
C GLU A 12 15.54 6.77 2.05
N GLN A 13 14.78 7.35 1.11
CA GLN A 13 14.19 8.68 1.28
C GLN A 13 12.70 8.55 1.54
N LEU A 14 12.25 9.08 2.68
CA LEU A 14 10.83 9.06 3.04
C LEU A 14 10.06 10.11 2.24
N PHE A 15 8.98 9.70 1.62
CA PHE A 15 8.05 10.60 0.93
C PHE A 15 6.86 10.95 1.83
N ALA A 16 6.26 9.94 2.46
CA ALA A 16 5.11 10.14 3.32
C ALA A 16 5.04 9.01 4.34
N GLU A 17 4.55 9.34 5.54
CA GLU A 17 4.41 8.37 6.62
C GLU A 17 3.06 8.51 7.30
N LYS A 18 2.62 7.42 7.94
CA LYS A 18 1.38 7.38 8.72
C LYS A 18 0.18 7.87 7.91
N VAL A 19 0.15 7.51 6.63
CA VAL A 19 -0.95 7.91 5.74
C VAL A 19 -2.11 6.97 5.97
N SER A 20 -3.21 7.51 6.50
CA SER A 20 -4.41 6.69 6.75
C SER A 20 -5.02 6.21 5.45
N GLY A 21 -5.40 4.95 5.40
CA GLY A 21 -6.04 4.39 4.23
C GLY A 21 -6.48 2.97 4.47
N ASP A 22 -7.05 2.38 3.44
CA ASP A 22 -7.54 1.01 3.49
C ASP A 22 -6.83 0.17 2.45
N CYS A 23 -6.73 -1.12 2.72
CA CYS A 23 -6.30 -2.10 1.73
C CYS A 23 -7.49 -3.01 1.40
N TRP A 24 -7.85 -3.07 0.11
CA TRP A 24 -9.00 -3.85 -0.35
C TRP A 24 -8.58 -5.18 -0.96
N LYS A 25 -7.33 -5.31 -1.38
CA LYS A 25 -6.83 -6.53 -2.00
C LYS A 25 -5.35 -6.68 -1.74
N MET A 26 -4.93 -7.91 -1.44
CA MET A 26 -3.54 -8.28 -1.30
C MET A 26 -3.43 -9.81 -1.45
N PRO A 27 -2.25 -10.36 -1.73
CA PRO A 27 -2.12 -11.80 -1.99
C PRO A 27 -2.63 -12.72 -0.90
N LYS A 28 -2.59 -12.28 0.35
CA LYS A 28 -3.01 -13.11 1.50
C LYS A 28 -4.52 -13.19 1.67
N PHE A 29 -5.27 -12.36 0.95
CA PHE A 29 -6.74 -12.37 1.07
C PHE A 29 -7.32 -13.42 0.14
N SER A 30 -8.08 -14.35 0.68
CA SER A 30 -8.84 -15.30 -0.12
C SER A 30 -10.13 -14.68 -0.65
N ILE A 31 -10.60 -13.61 0.00
CA ILE A 31 -11.79 -12.86 -0.41
C ILE A 31 -11.48 -11.38 -0.29
N ASN A 32 -12.23 -10.54 -0.99
CA ASN A 32 -12.09 -9.10 -0.86
C ASN A 32 -12.49 -8.67 0.54
N ARG A 33 -11.62 -7.95 1.20
CA ARG A 33 -11.86 -7.42 2.54
C ARG A 33 -11.23 -6.05 2.66
N GLN A 34 -11.93 -5.18 3.37
CA GLN A 34 -11.40 -3.86 3.69
C GLN A 34 -10.65 -3.95 5.00
N VAL A 35 -9.37 -3.57 4.98
CA VAL A 35 -8.54 -3.51 6.18
C VAL A 35 -7.98 -2.11 6.29
N SER A 36 -8.20 -1.48 7.43
CA SER A 36 -7.70 -0.12 7.69
C SER A 36 -6.29 -0.17 8.23
N GLY A 37 -5.51 0.86 7.93
CA GLY A 37 -4.14 0.93 8.43
C GLY A 37 -3.47 2.21 8.02
N LYS A 38 -2.14 2.17 8.08
CA LYS A 38 -1.30 3.30 7.72
C LYS A 38 -0.33 2.90 6.61
N TYR A 39 -0.16 3.79 5.65
CA TYR A 39 0.79 3.59 4.56
C TYR A 39 2.04 4.42 4.78
N TYR A 40 3.15 3.87 4.30
CA TYR A 40 4.45 4.53 4.33
C TYR A 40 5.05 4.41 2.93
N PHE A 41 5.46 5.55 2.38
CA PHE A 41 5.99 5.60 1.02
C PHE A 41 7.41 6.15 1.05
N THR A 42 8.33 5.39 0.47
CA THR A 42 9.70 5.85 0.28
C THR A 42 10.04 5.75 -1.21
N ASP A 43 11.26 6.18 -1.56
CA ASP A 43 11.72 6.04 -2.95
C ASP A 43 11.98 4.57 -3.34
N LYS A 44 12.04 3.66 -2.36
CA LYS A 44 12.39 2.26 -2.60
C LYS A 44 11.27 1.26 -2.29
N ARG A 45 10.31 1.63 -1.45
CA ARG A 45 9.27 0.68 -1.03
C ARG A 45 7.98 1.36 -0.58
N ILE A 46 6.94 0.53 -0.52
CA ILE A 46 5.64 0.92 0.05
C ILE A 46 5.34 -0.09 1.14
N ALA A 47 4.96 0.40 2.32
CA ALA A 47 4.57 -0.46 3.43
C ALA A 47 3.16 -0.13 3.89
N PHE A 48 2.43 -1.15 4.28
CA PHE A 48 1.10 -1.01 4.87
C PHE A 48 1.10 -1.73 6.20
N LEU A 49 0.87 -0.97 7.27
CA LEU A 49 0.76 -1.52 8.62
C LEU A 49 -0.70 -1.50 9.01
N ALA A 50 -1.32 -2.69 9.02
CA ALA A 50 -2.71 -2.84 9.39
C ALA A 50 -2.91 -2.41 10.84
N SER A 51 -4.03 -1.77 11.11
CA SER A 51 -4.34 -1.28 12.44
C SER A 51 -5.73 -1.73 12.86
N GLY A 52 -6.01 -1.62 14.14
CA GLY A 52 -7.34 -1.89 14.67
C GLY A 52 -7.43 -3.22 15.38
N LEU A 53 -8.29 -4.09 14.88
CA LEU A 53 -8.70 -5.27 15.63
C LEU A 53 -7.62 -6.35 15.71
N VAL A 54 -7.72 -7.17 16.74
CA VAL A 54 -6.87 -8.35 16.92
C VAL A 54 -6.90 -9.21 15.66
N GLY A 55 -5.74 -9.65 15.23
CA GLY A 55 -5.61 -10.53 14.09
C GLY A 55 -5.34 -9.81 12.77
N THR A 56 -5.42 -8.48 12.74
CA THR A 56 -5.13 -7.73 11.50
C THR A 56 -3.65 -7.51 11.26
N GLU A 57 -2.81 -7.70 12.27
CA GLU A 57 -1.37 -7.51 12.14
C GLU A 57 -0.76 -8.44 11.08
N SER A 58 -1.35 -9.63 10.92
CA SER A 58 -0.85 -10.61 9.96
C SER A 58 -1.08 -10.18 8.51
N VAL A 59 -1.90 -9.18 8.28
CA VAL A 59 -2.18 -8.69 6.92
C VAL A 59 -1.43 -7.42 6.57
N SER A 60 -0.48 -7.01 7.41
CA SER A 60 0.46 -5.95 7.05
C SER A 60 1.43 -6.46 6.00
N TRP A 61 1.86 -5.57 5.10
CA TRP A 61 2.74 -5.98 4.01
C TRP A 61 3.70 -4.86 3.62
N GLU A 62 4.70 -5.24 2.86
CA GLU A 62 5.72 -4.33 2.35
C GLU A 62 6.12 -4.83 0.97
N ILE A 63 6.23 -3.90 0.01
CA ILE A 63 6.63 -4.22 -1.36
C ILE A 63 7.70 -3.23 -1.81
N GLU A 64 8.61 -3.71 -2.66
CA GLU A 64 9.67 -2.86 -3.20
C GLU A 64 9.27 -2.27 -4.54
N MET A 65 9.62 -1.00 -4.76
CA MET A 65 9.31 -0.31 -6.01
C MET A 65 9.85 -1.06 -7.22
N LYS A 66 11.04 -1.65 -7.10
CA LYS A 66 11.66 -2.38 -8.22
C LYS A 66 10.87 -3.61 -8.66
N ASP A 67 10.00 -4.12 -7.81
CA ASP A 67 9.20 -5.31 -8.11
C ASP A 67 7.81 -4.99 -8.62
N ILE A 68 7.49 -3.72 -8.77
CA ILE A 68 6.19 -3.29 -9.30
C ILE A 68 6.25 -3.27 -10.82
N ALA A 69 5.32 -3.99 -11.46
CA ALA A 69 5.22 -4.01 -12.92
C ALA A 69 4.36 -2.87 -13.44
N GLN A 70 3.30 -2.53 -12.72
CA GLN A 70 2.34 -1.53 -13.18
C GLN A 70 1.59 -0.93 -12.01
N VAL A 71 1.27 0.37 -12.13
CA VAL A 71 0.38 1.04 -11.19
C VAL A 71 -0.69 1.77 -11.99
N LYS A 72 -1.93 1.74 -11.52
CA LYS A 72 -3.01 2.49 -12.14
C LYS A 72 -4.05 2.88 -11.11
N THR A 73 -4.86 3.87 -11.45
CA THR A 73 -5.95 4.30 -10.58
C THR A 73 -7.16 3.43 -10.82
N CYS A 74 -7.98 3.30 -9.79
CA CYS A 74 -9.22 2.54 -9.87
C CYS A 74 -10.23 3.10 -8.86
N THR A 75 -11.43 2.57 -8.87
CA THR A 75 -12.43 2.92 -7.87
C THR A 75 -12.44 1.89 -6.76
N THR A 76 -12.91 2.28 -5.59
CA THR A 76 -13.16 1.37 -4.47
C THR A 76 -14.66 1.35 -4.19
N PRO A 77 -15.21 0.22 -3.68
CA PRO A 77 -16.65 0.13 -3.44
C PRO A 77 -17.16 1.24 -2.51
N PRO A 78 -18.36 1.82 -2.76
CA PRO A 78 -19.21 1.48 -3.91
C PRO A 78 -18.75 2.14 -5.22
N PHE A 79 -18.17 3.34 -5.21
CA PHE A 79 -17.67 4.03 -6.42
C PHE A 79 -16.76 5.18 -6.03
N PHE A 80 -15.99 5.04 -4.98
CA PHE A 80 -15.10 6.11 -4.54
C PHE A 80 -13.85 6.18 -5.40
N PRO A 81 -13.41 7.37 -5.82
CA PRO A 81 -12.23 7.55 -6.67
C PRO A 81 -10.94 7.62 -5.86
N PHE A 82 -10.75 6.70 -4.94
CA PHE A 82 -9.59 6.69 -4.05
C PHE A 82 -8.66 5.51 -4.27
N GLY A 83 -8.95 4.67 -5.26
CA GLY A 83 -8.22 3.43 -5.46
C GLY A 83 -6.93 3.57 -6.24
N ILE A 84 -5.92 2.83 -5.81
CA ILE A 84 -4.68 2.62 -6.56
C ILE A 84 -4.50 1.11 -6.65
N LEU A 85 -4.35 0.61 -7.87
CA LEU A 85 -4.10 -0.80 -8.11
C LEU A 85 -2.65 -0.99 -8.51
N ILE A 86 -1.92 -1.77 -7.72
CA ILE A 86 -0.52 -2.09 -7.96
C ILE A 86 -0.44 -3.54 -8.40
N THR A 87 0.21 -3.78 -9.54
CA THR A 87 0.48 -5.13 -10.04
C THR A 87 1.98 -5.38 -9.94
N MET A 88 2.35 -6.43 -9.24
CA MET A 88 3.75 -6.81 -9.08
C MET A 88 4.21 -7.61 -10.31
N LYS A 89 5.52 -7.69 -10.50
CA LYS A 89 6.11 -8.45 -11.61
C LYS A 89 5.78 -9.94 -11.56
N ASN A 90 5.53 -10.46 -10.35
CA ASN A 90 5.13 -11.87 -10.19
C ASN A 90 3.62 -12.10 -10.35
N GLY A 91 2.85 -11.05 -10.63
CA GLY A 91 1.41 -11.14 -10.82
C GLY A 91 0.57 -10.81 -9.60
N ASP A 92 1.17 -10.66 -8.44
CA ASP A 92 0.43 -10.27 -7.23
C ASP A 92 -0.16 -8.88 -7.39
N LYS A 93 -1.30 -8.66 -6.77
CA LYS A 93 -2.01 -7.39 -6.85
C LYS A 93 -2.33 -6.84 -5.47
N TYR A 94 -2.20 -5.52 -5.35
CA TYR A 94 -2.53 -4.78 -4.13
C TYR A 94 -3.47 -3.65 -4.52
N LYS A 95 -4.60 -3.55 -3.83
CA LYS A 95 -5.57 -2.47 -4.09
C LYS A 95 -5.68 -1.60 -2.86
N LEU A 96 -5.27 -0.36 -3.00
CA LEU A 96 -5.21 0.62 -1.94
C LEU A 96 -6.32 1.66 -2.10
N SER A 97 -6.82 2.18 -0.99
CA SER A 97 -7.73 3.31 -0.98
C SER A 97 -7.13 4.40 -0.11
N ILE A 98 -6.80 5.53 -0.72
CA ILE A 98 -6.12 6.63 -0.05
C ILE A 98 -6.69 7.96 -0.52
N LEU A 99 -7.01 8.85 0.43
CA LEU A 99 -7.37 10.23 0.07
C LEU A 99 -6.16 10.89 -0.59
N LYS A 100 -6.40 11.81 -1.51
CA LYS A 100 -5.35 12.45 -2.31
C LYS A 100 -4.58 11.43 -3.15
N ARG A 101 -5.32 10.49 -3.70
CA ARG A 101 -4.77 9.39 -4.51
C ARG A 101 -3.72 9.83 -5.53
N LYS A 102 -3.95 10.96 -6.21
CA LYS A 102 -3.05 11.41 -7.27
C LYS A 102 -1.63 11.65 -6.77
N LYS A 103 -1.48 12.20 -5.59
CA LYS A 103 -0.16 12.47 -4.99
C LYS A 103 0.66 11.19 -4.87
N TYR A 104 0.04 10.13 -4.39
CA TYR A 104 0.73 8.85 -4.17
C TYR A 104 0.89 8.08 -5.46
N PHE A 105 -0.11 8.14 -6.33
CA PHE A 105 -0.02 7.52 -7.65
C PHE A 105 1.16 8.11 -8.45
N ASP A 106 1.30 9.42 -8.45
CA ASP A 106 2.39 10.08 -9.15
C ASP A 106 3.75 9.67 -8.59
N TRP A 107 3.86 9.61 -7.26
CA TRP A 107 5.10 9.19 -6.61
C TRP A 107 5.49 7.76 -7.01
N ILE A 108 4.54 6.83 -6.97
CA ILE A 108 4.80 5.45 -7.37
C ILE A 108 5.22 5.39 -8.83
N SER A 109 4.49 6.08 -9.70
CA SER A 109 4.78 6.07 -11.13
C SER A 109 6.19 6.57 -11.43
N GLU A 110 6.64 7.61 -10.73
CA GLU A 110 7.98 8.15 -10.90
C GLU A 110 9.06 7.19 -10.44
N ASN A 111 8.79 6.41 -9.41
CA ASN A 111 9.81 5.55 -8.79
C ASN A 111 9.89 4.15 -9.38
N ILE A 112 8.92 3.76 -10.20
CA ILE A 112 8.97 2.47 -10.89
C ILE A 112 9.42 2.59 -12.34
N ALA A 113 9.51 3.81 -12.84
CA ALA A 113 9.91 4.08 -14.23
C ALA A 113 11.40 3.78 -14.44
#